data_54fd888b2861e7e543bd3214061be456
#
_entry.id   54fd888b2861e7e543bd3214061be456
#
_cell.length_a   1.000
_cell.length_b   1.000
_cell.length_c   1.000
_cell.angle_alpha   90.00
_cell.angle_beta   90.00
_cell.angle_gamma   90.00
#
_symmetry.space_group_name_H-M   'P 1'
#
loop_
_entity.id
_entity.type
_entity.pdbx_description
1 polymer ?
#
loop_
_entity_poly.entity_id
_entity_poly.type
_entity_poly.pdbx_seq_one_letter_code
_entity_poly.pdbx_strand_id
1 'polypeptide(L)'
;MNLYLISQTTHDSYDTYDSAVVAAPDEETARDMYPGTGEPIDWTRTSQPDREGILPDHVDHWAARREDVNVRRIGTAPPDTPQGVICASYSAG
;
A
#
# COMPACT_ATOMS: atom_id res chain seq x y z
N MET A 1 -9.80 -2.26 -15.17
CA MET A 1 -9.36 -1.81 -13.82
C MET A 1 -9.09 -0.33 -13.84
N ASN A 2 -9.24 0.32 -12.71
CA ASN A 2 -8.85 1.71 -12.54
C ASN A 2 -7.40 1.79 -12.06
N LEU A 3 -6.76 2.92 -12.32
CA LEU A 3 -5.44 3.24 -11.76
C LEU A 3 -5.60 4.22 -10.62
N TYR A 4 -4.93 3.93 -9.51
CA TYR A 4 -4.95 4.77 -8.32
C TYR A 4 -3.53 5.09 -7.87
N LEU A 5 -3.35 6.33 -7.42
CA LEU A 5 -2.16 6.72 -6.69
C LEU A 5 -2.50 6.57 -5.21
N ILE A 6 -1.77 5.69 -4.52
CA ILE A 6 -1.87 5.55 -3.08
C ILE A 6 -0.61 6.15 -2.45
N SER A 7 -0.77 6.82 -1.32
CA SER A 7 0.34 7.50 -0.66
C SER A 7 0.10 7.62 0.84
N GLN A 8 1.17 7.87 1.57
CA GLN A 8 1.11 8.16 2.99
C GLN A 8 2.19 9.16 3.35
N THR A 9 1.98 9.94 4.40
CA THR A 9 2.93 10.94 4.87
C THR A 9 3.27 10.78 6.35
N THR A 10 2.71 9.74 6.99
CA THR A 10 2.92 9.52 8.43
C THR A 10 4.21 8.77 8.73
N HIS A 11 4.83 8.17 7.73
CA HIS A 11 6.04 7.37 7.87
C HIS A 11 7.04 7.85 6.81
N ASP A 12 8.02 8.63 7.22
CA ASP A 12 8.97 9.27 6.31
C ASP A 12 10.42 8.81 6.54
N SER A 13 10.61 7.75 7.30
CA SER A 13 11.94 7.19 7.55
C SER A 13 12.44 6.36 6.36
N TYR A 14 13.68 5.91 6.44
CA TYR A 14 14.27 5.02 5.44
C TYR A 14 13.54 3.67 5.41
N ASP A 15 13.65 2.98 4.28
CA ASP A 15 13.02 1.68 4.05
C ASP A 15 11.48 1.77 4.10
N THR A 16 10.93 2.87 3.60
CA THR A 16 9.49 3.13 3.59
C THR A 16 9.02 3.48 2.19
N TYR A 17 7.84 2.97 1.81
CA TYR A 17 7.18 3.38 0.58
C TYR A 17 6.46 4.71 0.80
N ASP A 18 6.72 5.68 -0.07
CA ASP A 18 6.05 6.98 -0.06
C ASP A 18 4.70 6.90 -0.76
N SER A 19 4.70 6.23 -1.92
CA SER A 19 3.54 6.15 -2.80
C SER A 19 3.67 4.97 -3.75
N ALA A 20 2.56 4.65 -4.39
CA ALA A 20 2.54 3.62 -5.43
C ALA A 20 1.40 3.90 -6.40
N VAL A 21 1.57 3.47 -7.64
CA VAL A 21 0.49 3.40 -8.62
C VAL A 21 0.03 1.95 -8.66
N VAL A 22 -1.26 1.73 -8.44
CA VAL A 22 -1.83 0.39 -8.39
C VAL A 22 -3.02 0.29 -9.34
N ALA A 23 -3.25 -0.91 -9.86
CA ALA A 23 -4.44 -1.25 -10.63
C ALA A 23 -5.41 -2.00 -9.72
N ALA A 24 -6.64 -1.49 -9.59
CA ALA A 24 -7.64 -2.07 -8.71
C ALA A 24 -9.05 -1.80 -9.26
N PRO A 25 -10.04 -2.63 -8.92
CA PRO A 25 -11.41 -2.41 -9.38
C PRO A 25 -12.09 -1.22 -8.71
N ASP A 26 -11.68 -0.87 -7.50
CA ASP A 26 -12.27 0.23 -6.74
C ASP A 26 -11.25 0.84 -5.76
N GLU A 27 -11.64 1.97 -5.17
CA GLU A 27 -10.82 2.72 -4.22
C GLU A 27 -10.52 1.92 -2.95
N GLU A 28 -11.48 1.16 -2.47
CA GLU A 28 -11.30 0.36 -1.25
C GLU A 28 -10.22 -0.70 -1.43
N THR A 29 -10.23 -1.39 -2.55
CA THR A 29 -9.20 -2.39 -2.87
C THR A 29 -7.83 -1.74 -2.98
N ALA A 30 -7.75 -0.57 -3.62
CA ALA A 30 -6.49 0.16 -3.74
C ALA A 30 -5.95 0.60 -2.39
N ARG A 31 -6.82 1.09 -1.50
CA ARG A 31 -6.43 1.54 -0.16
C ARG A 31 -5.83 0.42 0.68
N ASP A 32 -6.32 -0.79 0.50
CA ASP A 32 -5.88 -1.93 1.29
C ASP A 32 -4.68 -2.67 0.70
N MET A 33 -4.13 -2.19 -0.41
CA MET A 33 -3.03 -2.86 -1.10
C MET A 33 -1.67 -2.43 -0.54
N TYR A 34 -0.85 -3.42 -0.16
CA TYR A 34 0.52 -3.15 0.30
C TYR A 34 1.43 -2.93 -0.91
N PRO A 35 2.16 -1.79 -0.99
CA PRO A 35 3.00 -1.49 -2.14
C PRO A 35 4.14 -2.49 -2.41
N GLY A 36 4.61 -3.18 -1.37
CA GLY A 36 5.73 -4.11 -1.51
C GLY A 36 5.37 -5.43 -2.18
N THR A 37 4.13 -5.87 -2.08
CA THR A 37 3.70 -7.18 -2.59
C THR A 37 2.45 -7.14 -3.46
N GLY A 38 1.64 -6.08 -3.35
CA GLY A 38 0.33 -6.03 -3.98
C GLY A 38 -0.75 -6.81 -3.22
N GLU A 39 -0.40 -7.45 -2.11
CA GLU A 39 -1.33 -8.22 -1.31
C GLU A 39 -2.20 -7.33 -0.43
N PRO A 40 -3.42 -7.77 -0.08
CA PRO A 40 -4.25 -7.01 0.85
C PRO A 40 -3.61 -6.91 2.23
N ILE A 41 -3.72 -5.74 2.85
CA ILE A 41 -3.22 -5.50 4.20
C ILE A 41 -4.29 -5.95 5.20
N ASP A 42 -3.87 -6.70 6.22
CA ASP A 42 -4.72 -7.02 7.36
C ASP A 42 -4.51 -5.95 8.45
N TRP A 43 -5.34 -4.92 8.43
CA TRP A 43 -5.23 -3.81 9.36
C TRP A 43 -5.54 -4.18 10.81
N THR A 44 -6.19 -5.33 11.02
CA THR A 44 -6.49 -5.79 12.39
C THR A 44 -5.24 -6.24 13.13
N ARG A 45 -4.16 -6.54 12.41
CA ARG A 45 -2.90 -7.00 12.99
C ARG A 45 -1.89 -5.90 13.27
N THR A 46 -2.25 -4.65 13.07
CA THR A 46 -1.31 -3.51 13.20
C THR A 46 -0.57 -3.48 14.54
N SER A 47 -1.22 -3.90 15.63
CA SER A 47 -0.62 -3.92 16.97
C SER A 47 -0.32 -5.33 17.47
N GLN A 48 -0.36 -6.33 16.59
CA GLN A 48 -0.21 -7.74 16.97
C GLN A 48 1.04 -8.33 16.33
N PRO A 49 2.17 -8.36 17.06
CA PRO A 49 3.38 -8.99 16.54
C PRO A 49 3.19 -10.51 16.42
N ASP A 50 4.02 -11.13 15.58
CA ASP A 50 4.05 -12.57 15.45
C ASP A 50 4.77 -13.21 16.65
N ARG A 51 5.04 -14.53 16.57
CA ARG A 51 5.72 -15.28 17.65
C ARG A 51 7.12 -14.75 17.96
N GLU A 52 7.75 -14.10 17.01
CA GLU A 52 9.11 -13.55 17.14
C GLU A 52 9.10 -12.09 17.55
N GLY A 53 7.93 -11.51 17.80
CA GLY A 53 7.78 -10.11 18.16
C GLY A 53 7.85 -9.16 16.97
N ILE A 54 7.67 -9.67 15.75
CA ILE A 54 7.75 -8.88 14.51
C ILE A 54 6.35 -8.44 14.11
N LEU A 55 6.19 -7.14 13.90
CA LEU A 55 4.95 -6.55 13.39
C LEU A 55 4.83 -6.78 11.88
N PRO A 56 3.61 -6.72 11.32
CA PRO A 56 3.41 -6.80 9.86
C PRO A 56 4.22 -5.74 9.12
N ASP A 57 4.68 -6.08 7.92
CA ASP A 57 5.53 -5.21 7.10
C ASP A 57 4.92 -3.83 6.85
N HIS A 58 3.60 -3.73 6.70
CA HIS A 58 2.97 -2.44 6.43
C HIS A 58 3.18 -1.42 7.55
N VAL A 59 3.38 -1.88 8.79
CA VAL A 59 3.61 -0.98 9.93
C VAL A 59 4.96 -0.29 9.81
N ASP A 60 5.99 -1.05 9.42
CA ASP A 60 7.36 -0.53 9.34
C ASP A 60 7.67 0.15 8.00
N HIS A 61 7.05 -0.30 6.92
CA HIS A 61 7.43 0.08 5.56
C HIS A 61 6.34 0.82 4.79
N TRP A 62 5.17 1.01 5.35
CA TRP A 62 4.05 1.68 4.70
C TRP A 62 3.28 2.52 5.72
N ALA A 63 2.02 2.19 5.96
CA ALA A 63 1.16 2.91 6.89
C ALA A 63 0.71 1.97 7.99
N ALA A 64 0.68 2.46 9.23
CA ALA A 64 0.21 1.66 10.36
C ALA A 64 -1.31 1.54 10.36
N ARG A 65 -2.03 2.56 9.89
CA ARG A 65 -3.48 2.61 9.93
C ARG A 65 -4.05 2.88 8.55
N ARG A 66 -5.21 2.28 8.28
CA ARG A 66 -5.90 2.42 7.01
C ARG A 66 -6.23 3.88 6.68
N GLU A 67 -6.64 4.66 7.66
CA GLU A 67 -6.97 6.08 7.47
C GLU A 67 -5.77 6.96 7.12
N ASP A 68 -4.56 6.46 7.28
CA ASP A 68 -3.34 7.20 6.92
C ASP A 68 -2.99 7.03 5.43
N VAL A 69 -3.68 6.16 4.72
CA VAL A 69 -3.47 5.96 3.29
C VAL A 69 -4.38 6.90 2.51
N ASN A 70 -3.77 7.71 1.64
CA ASN A 70 -4.48 8.58 0.71
C ASN A 70 -4.63 7.85 -0.62
N VAL A 71 -5.82 7.92 -1.21
CA VAL A 71 -6.11 7.27 -2.49
C VAL A 71 -6.65 8.30 -3.46
N ARG A 72 -6.08 8.32 -4.66
CA ARG A 72 -6.52 9.21 -5.74
C ARG A 72 -6.61 8.43 -7.04
N ARG A 73 -7.78 8.43 -7.67
CA ARG A 73 -7.92 7.84 -8.99
C ARG A 73 -7.21 8.72 -10.02
N ILE A 74 -6.32 8.14 -10.81
CA ILE A 74 -5.51 8.86 -11.78
C ILE A 74 -5.76 8.43 -13.22
N GLY A 75 -6.52 7.38 -13.45
CA GLY A 75 -6.80 6.93 -14.81
C GLY A 75 -7.46 5.56 -14.84
N THR A 76 -7.43 4.97 -16.03
CA THR A 76 -7.98 3.65 -16.29
C THR A 76 -6.90 2.80 -16.93
N ALA A 77 -6.72 1.59 -16.41
CA ALA A 77 -5.78 0.63 -16.98
C ALA A 77 -6.38 -0.10 -18.18
N PRO A 78 -5.56 -0.62 -19.11
CA PRO A 78 -6.05 -1.51 -20.16
C PRO A 78 -6.86 -2.67 -19.58
N PRO A 79 -7.87 -3.20 -20.33
CA PRO A 79 -8.78 -4.23 -19.80
C PRO A 79 -8.10 -5.50 -19.30
N ASP A 80 -6.93 -5.83 -19.84
CA ASP A 80 -6.20 -7.05 -19.50
C ASP A 80 -5.15 -6.82 -18.38
N THR A 81 -5.11 -5.64 -17.78
CA THR A 81 -4.17 -5.34 -16.70
C THR A 81 -4.60 -6.08 -15.43
N PRO A 82 -3.73 -6.93 -14.86
CA PRO A 82 -4.06 -7.59 -13.60
C PRO A 82 -4.08 -6.60 -12.43
N GLN A 83 -4.86 -6.93 -11.41
CA GLN A 83 -4.84 -6.20 -10.16
C GLN A 83 -3.46 -6.30 -9.52
N GLY A 84 -2.91 -5.18 -9.07
CA GLY A 84 -1.63 -5.19 -8.40
C GLY A 84 -0.90 -3.86 -8.48
N VAL A 85 0.34 -3.87 -8.05
CA VAL A 85 1.21 -2.69 -8.05
C VAL A 85 1.83 -2.53 -9.44
N ILE A 86 1.67 -1.34 -10.01
CA ILE A 86 2.29 -0.98 -11.31
C ILE A 86 3.71 -0.46 -11.06
N CYS A 87 3.85 0.47 -10.12
CA CYS A 87 5.16 0.98 -9.70
C CYS A 87 5.03 1.56 -8.29
N ALA A 88 6.14 1.61 -7.57
CA ALA A 88 6.16 2.13 -6.22
C ALA A 88 7.43 2.97 -6.00
N SER A 89 7.29 4.00 -5.17
CA SER A 89 8.39 4.84 -4.74
C SER A 89 8.85 4.38 -3.35
N TYR A 90 10.08 3.90 -3.27
CA TYR A 90 10.66 3.35 -2.05
C TYR A 90 11.87 4.17 -1.61
N SER A 91 11.86 4.59 -0.36
CA SER A 91 12.97 5.35 0.23
C SER A 91 13.94 4.39 0.91
N ALA A 92 14.98 4.00 0.19
CA ALA A 92 16.00 3.08 0.69
C ALA A 92 17.20 3.89 1.19
N GLY A 93 17.22 4.16 2.47
CA GLY A 93 18.24 4.88 3.15
C GLY A 93 19.54 5.19 2.47
#